data_6f433227fcbea1b61c9b2f315222da91
#
_entry.id   6f433227fcbea1b61c9b2f315222da91
#
_cell.length_a   1.000
_cell.length_b   1.000
_cell.length_c   1.000
_cell.angle_alpha   90.00
_cell.angle_beta   90.00
_cell.angle_gamma   90.00
#
_symmetry.space_group_name_H-M   'P 1'
#
loop_
_entity.id
_entity.type
_entity.pdbx_description
1 polymer ?
#
loop_
_entity_poly.entity_id
_entity_poly.type
_entity_poly.pdbx_seq_one_letter_code
_entity_poly.pdbx_strand_id
1 'polypeptide(L)'
;MDAHAIKVKLESFDPAPITTTTDTVFIDLTSDSDDDQPNNTSRPRVSGELTNSSSSTASIAPLIRKQFWKAGDYEGRPSNSNWCVTSDGMEHLRVHPKFLHSNATSHKWALGAFAELLDNALDEVRNGATCVNIDMVESNKCGKMLLIEDNGGGMDPDKMRQCMSLGYSAKSKLADTIGQYGNGFKTSTMRLGADVIVFSRCRGERGERPTQSIGLLSYTFLTSTCKEDIVVPMLDYEREGSDWKKMMRSTSDDWNLNLNTIVQWSPFFSEKDLLRQFTLMTDHGTRIIIYNLWEDDQGLLELDFEADKHDIQIRGVNRDEKSIQTANRYPNSRHFLTYHHSLRSYVSILYLRIPPGFRIILRGQDVVHHNIVNDMMMREEVTYRPQQGTEGFSCSVDMVAIVTIGFVKDAASHIDVQGFNVYHKNRLIKPFWRLWNSAGSDGRGVIGLLEADFVEPAHDKQGFERTTVLAKLEGRLIAMQKTYWRKHCHKIGYAPRHSAQTDEGVPKETSSQQPGKQCDTFNMHTSKLGSRSVQNHPQGLSDKTGQPSVSESTLRMLDQLRKENSTLKERLKKKEDGPISDLRGEVEAEREKGRSLEAE
;
A
#
# COMPACT_ATOMS: atom_id res chain seq x y z
N MET A 1 29.29 -54.15 -2.29
CA MET A 1 29.53 -54.16 -3.73
C MET A 1 29.07 -52.80 -4.19
N ASP A 2 29.92 -52.05 -4.19
CA ASP A 2 30.82 -51.17 -4.90
C ASP A 2 30.20 -49.79 -5.19
N ALA A 3 30.75 -48.85 -4.44
CA ALA A 3 30.62 -47.43 -4.64
C ALA A 3 31.57 -46.97 -5.76
N HIS A 4 31.09 -46.21 -6.72
CA HIS A 4 31.94 -45.41 -7.60
C HIS A 4 31.78 -43.93 -7.31
N ALA A 5 32.79 -43.38 -6.64
CA ALA A 5 33.01 -41.96 -6.45
C ALA A 5 33.68 -41.39 -7.72
N ILE A 6 33.09 -40.35 -8.29
CA ILE A 6 33.73 -39.53 -9.33
C ILE A 6 34.25 -38.27 -8.68
N LYS A 7 35.57 -38.16 -8.67
CA LYS A 7 36.36 -37.00 -8.22
C LYS A 7 36.47 -36.01 -9.39
N VAL A 8 35.93 -34.80 -9.26
CA VAL A 8 36.16 -33.69 -10.19
C VAL A 8 37.20 -32.76 -9.60
N LYS A 9 38.21 -32.49 -10.41
CA LYS A 9 39.41 -31.71 -10.13
C LYS A 9 39.09 -30.23 -10.22
N LEU A 10 39.39 -29.48 -9.17
CA LEU A 10 39.41 -28.00 -9.19
C LEU A 10 40.71 -27.53 -9.85
N GLU A 11 40.59 -26.74 -10.91
CA GLU A 11 41.66 -25.90 -11.43
C GLU A 11 41.46 -24.47 -10.98
N SER A 12 42.48 -23.94 -10.33
CA SER A 12 42.59 -22.55 -9.85
C SER A 12 42.90 -21.62 -11.02
N PHE A 13 42.11 -20.54 -11.18
CA PHE A 13 42.45 -19.39 -12.04
C PHE A 13 42.76 -18.19 -11.17
N ASP A 14 43.95 -17.64 -11.35
CA ASP A 14 44.38 -16.36 -10.78
C ASP A 14 43.75 -15.18 -11.56
N PRO A 15 43.32 -14.11 -10.92
CA PRO A 15 42.78 -12.95 -11.61
C PRO A 15 43.88 -11.92 -11.96
N ALA A 16 43.87 -11.46 -13.20
CA ALA A 16 44.67 -10.33 -13.68
C ALA A 16 44.05 -8.96 -13.21
N PRO A 17 44.86 -7.92 -13.04
CA PRO A 17 44.40 -6.66 -12.42
C PRO A 17 43.58 -5.80 -13.40
N ILE A 18 42.40 -5.36 -12.94
CA ILE A 18 41.55 -4.41 -13.66
C ILE A 18 41.92 -3.00 -13.18
N THR A 19 42.39 -2.17 -14.10
CA THR A 19 42.58 -0.72 -13.93
C THR A 19 41.22 -0.04 -13.93
N THR A 20 40.86 0.56 -12.80
CA THR A 20 39.69 1.43 -12.62
C THR A 20 40.00 2.85 -13.08
N THR A 21 39.35 3.32 -14.12
CA THR A 21 39.18 4.76 -14.39
C THR A 21 37.81 5.18 -13.87
N THR A 22 37.83 5.98 -12.83
CA THR A 22 36.64 6.65 -12.26
C THR A 22 36.43 7.98 -12.93
N ASP A 23 35.46 8.09 -13.82
CA ASP A 23 34.90 9.38 -14.23
C ASP A 23 33.72 9.73 -13.35
N THR A 24 33.95 10.64 -12.42
CA THR A 24 32.95 11.24 -11.55
C THR A 24 32.39 12.48 -12.24
N VAL A 25 31.16 12.42 -12.73
CA VAL A 25 30.43 13.61 -13.20
C VAL A 25 29.67 14.19 -12.01
N PHE A 26 30.08 15.36 -11.55
CA PHE A 26 29.37 16.19 -10.58
C PHE A 26 28.24 16.94 -11.27
N ILE A 27 27.03 16.82 -10.73
CA ILE A 27 25.87 17.67 -11.08
C ILE A 27 25.75 18.73 -10.00
N ASP A 28 25.93 19.98 -10.41
CA ASP A 28 25.78 21.19 -9.59
C ASP A 28 24.29 21.55 -9.52
N LEU A 29 23.73 21.66 -8.32
CA LEU A 29 22.40 22.13 -8.03
C LEU A 29 22.49 23.47 -7.32
N THR A 30 22.60 24.57 -8.08
CA THR A 30 22.28 25.90 -7.53
C THR A 30 21.76 26.86 -8.58
N SER A 31 20.66 27.45 -8.22
CA SER A 31 20.16 28.82 -8.33
C SER A 31 19.30 29.22 -9.51
N ASP A 32 18.11 29.57 -9.10
CA ASP A 32 17.23 30.58 -9.71
C ASP A 32 17.90 31.93 -9.90
N SER A 33 17.60 32.60 -10.99
CA SER A 33 17.16 34.00 -10.97
C SER A 33 16.88 34.52 -12.38
N ASP A 34 15.83 35.28 -12.43
CA ASP A 34 15.18 35.98 -13.54
C ASP A 34 16.08 36.95 -14.32
N ASP A 35 15.68 37.19 -15.55
CA ASP A 35 15.43 38.47 -16.23
C ASP A 35 16.07 38.67 -17.62
N ASP A 36 15.12 38.98 -18.52
CA ASP A 36 15.16 39.91 -19.65
C ASP A 36 15.87 39.61 -21.00
N GLN A 37 15.00 39.67 -22.02
CA GLN A 37 15.14 39.82 -23.47
C GLN A 37 15.87 41.13 -23.88
N PRO A 38 16.03 41.46 -25.20
CA PRO A 38 16.26 40.70 -26.44
C PRO A 38 17.41 41.28 -27.33
N ASN A 39 17.81 40.60 -28.38
CA ASN A 39 18.00 41.19 -29.72
C ASN A 39 18.79 40.34 -30.74
N ASN A 40 18.12 40.16 -31.87
CA ASN A 40 18.59 40.16 -33.26
C ASN A 40 20.10 40.03 -33.59
N THR A 41 20.49 39.08 -34.46
CA THR A 41 20.86 39.34 -35.86
C THR A 41 21.42 38.12 -36.62
N SER A 42 20.90 37.92 -37.82
CA SER A 42 21.53 37.49 -39.08
C SER A 42 22.22 36.12 -39.24
N ARG A 43 21.64 35.42 -40.22
CA ARG A 43 22.20 34.32 -41.03
C ARG A 43 23.55 34.68 -41.70
N PRO A 44 24.32 33.64 -42.12
CA PRO A 44 24.23 33.26 -43.54
C PRO A 44 24.16 31.74 -43.81
N ARG A 45 23.57 31.47 -44.98
CA ARG A 45 23.53 30.20 -45.69
C ARG A 45 24.91 29.83 -46.24
N VAL A 46 25.27 28.53 -46.16
CA VAL A 46 26.15 27.90 -47.14
C VAL A 46 25.63 26.51 -47.44
N SER A 47 25.41 26.27 -48.73
CA SER A 47 25.08 25.00 -49.37
C SER A 47 26.33 24.15 -49.53
N GLY A 48 26.21 22.83 -49.42
CA GLY A 48 27.27 21.88 -49.72
C GLY A 48 26.84 20.42 -49.53
N GLU A 49 26.52 19.85 -50.63
CA GLU A 49 26.65 18.48 -51.15
C GLU A 49 26.58 17.25 -50.27
N LEU A 50 25.79 16.31 -50.79
CA LEU A 50 25.62 14.90 -50.42
C LEU A 50 26.94 14.11 -50.48
N THR A 51 27.22 13.33 -49.44
CA THR A 51 27.87 12.03 -49.60
C THR A 51 27.18 11.00 -48.70
N ASN A 52 26.65 9.98 -49.34
CA ASN A 52 26.12 8.77 -48.73
C ASN A 52 27.23 8.03 -47.97
N SER A 53 27.07 7.86 -46.66
CA SER A 53 27.69 6.76 -45.94
C SER A 53 26.65 6.16 -44.99
N SER A 54 26.22 4.96 -45.35
CA SER A 54 25.36 4.10 -44.55
C SER A 54 26.13 3.67 -43.30
N SER A 55 25.87 4.35 -42.18
CA SER A 55 26.19 3.87 -40.85
C SER A 55 24.88 3.40 -40.20
N SER A 56 24.75 2.10 -40.00
CA SER A 56 23.71 1.48 -39.21
C SER A 56 23.83 1.98 -37.77
N THR A 57 23.10 3.03 -37.44
CA THR A 57 22.84 3.42 -36.06
C THR A 57 21.87 2.37 -35.47
N ALA A 58 22.41 1.39 -34.74
CA ALA A 58 21.65 0.63 -33.80
C ALA A 58 20.96 1.63 -32.86
N SER A 59 19.64 1.72 -32.95
CA SER A 59 18.83 2.51 -32.02
C SER A 59 19.00 1.89 -30.64
N ILE A 60 19.75 2.56 -29.77
CA ILE A 60 19.84 2.17 -28.35
C ILE A 60 18.43 2.38 -27.79
N ALA A 61 17.72 1.27 -27.59
CA ALA A 61 16.45 1.31 -26.86
C ALA A 61 16.71 1.97 -25.50
N PRO A 62 15.83 2.89 -25.05
CA PRO A 62 16.03 3.56 -23.77
C PRO A 62 16.10 2.50 -22.67
N LEU A 63 17.15 2.56 -21.86
CA LEU A 63 17.39 1.65 -20.75
C LEU A 63 16.30 1.90 -19.70
N ILE A 64 15.32 1.02 -19.61
CA ILE A 64 14.25 1.13 -18.60
C ILE A 64 14.88 0.84 -17.25
N ARG A 65 14.74 1.80 -16.34
CA ARG A 65 15.20 1.62 -14.96
C ARG A 65 14.28 0.64 -14.24
N LYS A 66 14.86 -0.42 -13.68
CA LYS A 66 14.12 -1.52 -13.05
C LYS A 66 13.77 -1.27 -11.57
N GLN A 67 14.31 -0.22 -10.96
CA GLN A 67 13.89 0.22 -9.64
C GLN A 67 12.58 0.98 -9.76
N PHE A 68 11.56 0.56 -9.00
CA PHE A 68 10.22 1.14 -9.08
C PHE A 68 10.22 2.67 -8.90
N TRP A 69 10.92 3.20 -7.91
CA TRP A 69 10.99 4.64 -7.62
C TRP A 69 11.72 5.48 -8.67
N LYS A 70 12.49 4.85 -9.57
CA LYS A 70 13.19 5.51 -10.68
C LYS A 70 12.51 5.30 -12.03
N ALA A 71 11.57 4.38 -12.13
CA ALA A 71 10.93 4.03 -13.40
C ALA A 71 10.06 5.16 -13.97
N GLY A 72 9.63 6.12 -13.13
CA GLY A 72 8.91 7.31 -13.54
C GLY A 72 9.75 8.39 -14.23
N ASP A 73 11.09 8.30 -14.15
CA ASP A 73 12.03 9.19 -14.83
C ASP A 73 12.10 8.82 -16.33
N TYR A 74 11.05 9.16 -17.04
CA TYR A 74 10.91 8.91 -18.47
C TYR A 74 10.80 10.24 -19.21
N GLU A 75 11.78 10.54 -20.05
CA GLU A 75 11.79 11.68 -20.96
C GLU A 75 11.34 11.21 -22.35
N GLY A 76 10.05 11.34 -22.63
CA GLY A 76 9.52 11.17 -23.97
C GLY A 76 10.02 12.29 -24.89
N ARG A 77 10.37 11.98 -26.15
CA ARG A 77 10.59 13.05 -27.12
C ARG A 77 9.29 13.80 -27.32
N PRO A 78 9.29 15.16 -27.29
CA PRO A 78 8.11 15.91 -27.68
C PRO A 78 7.77 15.57 -29.12
N SER A 79 6.63 14.93 -29.35
CA SER A 79 6.11 14.64 -30.67
C SER A 79 5.16 15.76 -31.09
N ASN A 80 5.20 16.14 -32.36
CA ASN A 80 4.17 16.97 -32.97
C ASN A 80 2.90 16.13 -33.13
N SER A 81 2.16 15.94 -32.04
CA SER A 81 0.92 15.18 -32.12
C SER A 81 -0.22 16.04 -32.67
N ASN A 82 -0.84 15.55 -33.72
CA ASN A 82 -2.13 16.07 -34.15
C ASN A 82 -3.17 15.65 -33.09
N TRP A 83 -3.70 16.62 -32.37
CA TRP A 83 -4.82 16.41 -31.46
C TRP A 83 -6.03 15.93 -32.27
N CYS A 84 -6.59 14.80 -31.87
CA CYS A 84 -7.77 14.25 -32.54
C CYS A 84 -9.01 14.88 -31.88
N VAL A 85 -9.76 15.65 -32.64
CA VAL A 85 -11.05 16.24 -32.23
C VAL A 85 -12.11 15.15 -32.29
N THR A 86 -12.95 15.03 -31.30
CA THR A 86 -14.09 14.11 -31.28
C THR A 86 -15.18 14.54 -32.27
N SER A 87 -16.11 13.64 -32.62
CA SER A 87 -17.24 13.92 -33.53
C SER A 87 -18.13 15.07 -33.05
N ASP A 88 -18.10 15.40 -31.78
CA ASP A 88 -18.88 16.45 -31.08
C ASP A 88 -18.10 17.76 -30.93
N GLY A 89 -16.90 17.88 -31.52
CA GLY A 89 -16.09 19.09 -31.46
C GLY A 89 -15.35 19.30 -30.10
N MET A 90 -15.39 18.34 -29.20
CA MET A 90 -14.64 18.34 -27.93
C MET A 90 -13.41 17.45 -28.03
N GLU A 91 -12.37 17.74 -27.29
CA GLU A 91 -11.15 16.93 -27.22
C GLU A 91 -11.22 15.89 -26.12
N HIS A 92 -10.73 14.68 -26.37
CA HIS A 92 -10.55 13.66 -25.33
C HIS A 92 -9.38 14.00 -24.40
N LEU A 93 -9.54 13.74 -23.11
CA LEU A 93 -8.43 13.78 -22.18
C LEU A 93 -7.46 12.64 -22.53
N ARG A 94 -6.24 12.99 -22.91
CA ARG A 94 -5.17 12.03 -23.19
C ARG A 94 -4.49 11.60 -21.90
N VAL A 95 -4.05 10.35 -21.84
CA VAL A 95 -3.39 9.78 -20.64
C VAL A 95 -2.00 9.27 -21.04
N HIS A 96 -0.98 10.05 -20.66
CA HIS A 96 0.41 9.70 -20.92
C HIS A 96 0.85 8.44 -20.13
N PRO A 97 1.71 7.57 -20.69
CA PRO A 97 2.20 6.33 -20.00
C PRO A 97 2.79 6.55 -18.61
N LYS A 98 3.41 7.70 -18.31
CA LYS A 98 3.87 8.06 -16.95
C LYS A 98 2.79 7.92 -15.89
N PHE A 99 1.52 8.08 -16.26
CA PHE A 99 0.40 7.95 -15.33
C PHE A 99 0.28 6.54 -14.75
N LEU A 100 0.61 5.50 -15.52
CA LEU A 100 0.58 4.11 -15.02
C LEU A 100 1.52 3.94 -13.83
N HIS A 101 2.75 4.45 -13.95
CA HIS A 101 3.73 4.40 -12.88
C HIS A 101 3.33 5.31 -11.70
N SER A 102 3.01 6.59 -11.96
CA SER A 102 2.65 7.54 -10.90
C SER A 102 1.41 7.10 -10.11
N ASN A 103 0.42 6.50 -10.77
CA ASN A 103 -0.76 5.96 -10.10
C ASN A 103 -0.43 4.71 -9.27
N ALA A 104 0.52 3.88 -9.72
CA ALA A 104 0.99 2.71 -8.98
C ALA A 104 1.74 3.06 -7.69
N THR A 105 2.29 4.29 -7.55
CA THR A 105 2.93 4.76 -6.31
C THR A 105 1.98 4.89 -5.13
N SER A 106 0.66 4.84 -5.37
CA SER A 106 -0.34 4.72 -4.29
C SER A 106 -0.09 3.45 -3.44
N HIS A 107 0.35 2.36 -4.06
CA HIS A 107 0.76 1.15 -3.35
C HIS A 107 2.21 1.26 -2.87
N LYS A 108 2.41 1.83 -1.68
CA LYS A 108 3.74 1.95 -1.07
C LYS A 108 4.35 0.59 -0.71
N TRP A 109 3.52 -0.42 -0.51
CA TRP A 109 3.89 -1.75 -0.06
C TRP A 109 3.46 -2.82 -1.08
N ALA A 110 4.42 -3.63 -1.57
CA ALA A 110 4.17 -4.60 -2.63
C ALA A 110 3.14 -5.67 -2.25
N LEU A 111 3.11 -6.14 -0.99
CA LEU A 111 2.11 -7.12 -0.57
C LEU A 111 0.68 -6.54 -0.57
N GLY A 112 0.52 -5.23 -0.38
CA GLY A 112 -0.76 -4.55 -0.57
C GLY A 112 -1.27 -4.62 -2.01
N ALA A 113 -0.38 -4.64 -2.99
CA ALA A 113 -0.74 -4.82 -4.39
C ALA A 113 -1.26 -6.25 -4.67
N PHE A 114 -0.63 -7.29 -4.08
CA PHE A 114 -1.18 -8.66 -4.15
C PHE A 114 -2.59 -8.73 -3.58
N ALA A 115 -2.84 -8.03 -2.51
CA ALA A 115 -4.14 -8.04 -1.86
C ALA A 115 -5.29 -7.52 -2.75
N GLU A 116 -5.03 -6.49 -3.58
CA GLU A 116 -6.00 -6.00 -4.57
C GLU A 116 -6.33 -7.06 -5.65
N LEU A 117 -5.33 -7.85 -6.07
CA LEU A 117 -5.56 -8.94 -7.03
C LEU A 117 -6.35 -10.08 -6.39
N LEU A 118 -6.08 -10.38 -5.11
CA LEU A 118 -6.84 -11.35 -4.32
C LEU A 118 -8.29 -10.90 -4.05
N ASP A 119 -8.50 -9.60 -3.79
CA ASP A 119 -9.83 -9.03 -3.63
C ASP A 119 -10.67 -9.26 -4.90
N ASN A 120 -10.07 -9.10 -6.09
CA ASN A 120 -10.75 -9.37 -7.36
C ASN A 120 -11.14 -10.84 -7.50
N ALA A 121 -10.25 -11.78 -7.14
CA ALA A 121 -10.52 -13.20 -7.19
C ALA A 121 -11.58 -13.63 -6.17
N LEU A 122 -11.58 -13.05 -4.96
CA LEU A 122 -12.59 -13.29 -3.93
C LEU A 122 -13.97 -12.77 -4.35
N ASP A 123 -14.04 -11.62 -5.00
CA ASP A 123 -15.28 -11.08 -5.56
C ASP A 123 -15.92 -12.02 -6.61
N GLU A 124 -15.09 -12.84 -7.28
CA GLU A 124 -15.55 -13.81 -8.28
C GLU A 124 -16.16 -15.09 -7.66
N VAL A 125 -16.16 -15.26 -6.33
CA VAL A 125 -16.85 -16.39 -5.66
C VAL A 125 -18.34 -16.41 -6.01
N ARG A 126 -18.97 -15.26 -6.16
CA ARG A 126 -20.35 -15.14 -6.64
C ARG A 126 -20.56 -15.68 -8.06
N ASN A 127 -19.52 -15.69 -8.88
CA ASN A 127 -19.49 -16.19 -10.25
C ASN A 127 -18.88 -17.61 -10.32
N GLY A 128 -18.77 -18.29 -9.17
CA GLY A 128 -18.37 -19.69 -9.06
C GLY A 128 -16.88 -19.91 -8.83
N ALA A 129 -16.09 -18.88 -8.49
CA ALA A 129 -14.69 -19.07 -8.12
C ALA A 129 -14.58 -19.93 -6.86
N THR A 130 -13.71 -20.93 -6.92
CA THR A 130 -13.40 -21.83 -5.79
C THR A 130 -11.93 -21.73 -5.36
N CYS A 131 -11.09 -21.12 -6.17
CA CYS A 131 -9.69 -20.92 -5.80
C CYS A 131 -9.06 -19.75 -6.56
N VAL A 132 -8.00 -19.23 -5.94
CA VAL A 132 -7.00 -18.38 -6.58
C VAL A 132 -5.62 -19.00 -6.35
N ASN A 133 -4.83 -19.10 -7.41
CA ASN A 133 -3.46 -19.58 -7.37
C ASN A 133 -2.47 -18.44 -7.62
N ILE A 134 -1.50 -18.29 -6.74
CA ILE A 134 -0.39 -17.36 -6.86
C ILE A 134 0.88 -18.16 -6.96
N ASP A 135 1.62 -17.99 -8.06
CA ASP A 135 2.87 -18.73 -8.28
C ASP A 135 3.93 -17.87 -8.96
N MET A 136 5.13 -18.39 -9.02
CA MET A 136 6.21 -17.87 -9.85
C MET A 136 6.38 -18.82 -11.04
N VAL A 137 6.43 -18.25 -12.22
CA VAL A 137 6.75 -18.95 -13.47
C VAL A 137 7.98 -18.31 -14.10
N GLU A 138 8.69 -19.08 -14.90
CA GLU A 138 9.93 -18.61 -15.52
C GLU A 138 9.86 -18.70 -17.04
N SER A 139 10.42 -17.71 -17.71
CA SER A 139 10.53 -17.63 -19.16
C SER A 139 11.96 -17.31 -19.57
N ASN A 140 12.43 -17.94 -20.63
CA ASN A 140 13.75 -17.64 -21.21
C ASN A 140 13.86 -16.19 -21.72
N LYS A 141 12.72 -15.53 -22.01
CA LYS A 141 12.66 -14.15 -22.55
C LYS A 141 12.63 -13.08 -21.45
N CYS A 142 11.95 -13.35 -20.34
CA CYS A 142 11.66 -12.35 -19.30
C CYS A 142 12.12 -12.76 -17.90
N GLY A 143 12.76 -13.92 -17.73
CA GLY A 143 13.16 -14.43 -16.42
C GLY A 143 11.96 -14.83 -15.54
N LYS A 144 12.05 -14.51 -14.26
CA LYS A 144 10.99 -14.78 -13.27
C LYS A 144 9.81 -13.85 -13.44
N MET A 145 8.62 -14.42 -13.40
CA MET A 145 7.33 -13.72 -13.57
C MET A 145 6.37 -14.18 -12.48
N LEU A 146 5.42 -13.32 -12.13
CA LEU A 146 4.31 -13.66 -11.23
C LEU A 146 3.13 -14.18 -12.04
N LEU A 147 2.53 -15.25 -11.55
CA LEU A 147 1.27 -15.80 -12.01
C LEU A 147 0.21 -15.62 -10.94
N ILE A 148 -0.92 -15.00 -11.28
CA ILE A 148 -2.12 -14.98 -10.45
C ILE A 148 -3.28 -15.51 -11.32
N GLU A 149 -3.94 -16.57 -10.86
CA GLU A 149 -4.98 -17.25 -11.63
C GLU A 149 -6.16 -17.61 -10.74
N ASP A 150 -7.36 -17.22 -11.16
CA ASP A 150 -8.61 -17.63 -10.54
C ASP A 150 -9.45 -18.47 -11.53
N ASN A 151 -10.36 -19.26 -10.98
CA ASN A 151 -11.34 -20.04 -11.74
C ASN A 151 -12.74 -19.44 -11.65
N GLY A 152 -12.85 -18.11 -11.56
CA GLY A 152 -14.10 -17.35 -11.56
C GLY A 152 -14.79 -17.29 -12.91
N GLY A 153 -15.77 -16.42 -13.07
CA GLY A 153 -16.57 -16.32 -14.29
C GLY A 153 -15.80 -15.93 -15.54
N GLY A 154 -14.62 -15.33 -15.36
CA GLY A 154 -13.85 -14.75 -16.44
C GLY A 154 -14.45 -13.45 -16.98
N MET A 155 -13.80 -12.88 -17.97
CA MET A 155 -14.22 -11.64 -18.64
C MET A 155 -14.51 -11.90 -20.10
N ASP A 156 -15.70 -11.48 -20.56
CA ASP A 156 -15.98 -11.34 -21.97
C ASP A 156 -15.14 -10.20 -22.57
N PRO A 157 -15.12 -10.03 -23.93
CA PRO A 157 -14.30 -9.02 -24.58
C PRO A 157 -14.57 -7.59 -24.12
N ASP A 158 -15.78 -7.24 -23.72
CA ASP A 158 -16.13 -5.88 -23.27
C ASP A 158 -15.74 -5.66 -21.82
N LYS A 159 -15.95 -6.66 -20.94
CA LYS A 159 -15.44 -6.63 -19.56
C LYS A 159 -13.91 -6.57 -19.53
N MET A 160 -13.22 -7.26 -20.47
CA MET A 160 -11.75 -7.17 -20.59
C MET A 160 -11.32 -5.73 -20.90
N ARG A 161 -11.99 -5.04 -21.82
CA ARG A 161 -11.70 -3.64 -22.14
C ARG A 161 -11.97 -2.71 -20.97
N GLN A 162 -13.06 -2.92 -20.26
CA GLN A 162 -13.35 -2.17 -19.03
C GLN A 162 -12.27 -2.42 -17.95
N CYS A 163 -11.81 -3.66 -17.79
CA CYS A 163 -10.71 -3.98 -16.89
C CYS A 163 -9.43 -3.25 -17.25
N MET A 164 -9.11 -3.12 -18.53
CA MET A 164 -7.94 -2.40 -19.04
C MET A 164 -8.12 -0.88 -19.06
N SER A 165 -9.34 -0.37 -18.97
CA SER A 165 -9.64 1.07 -18.93
C SER A 165 -9.56 1.64 -17.53
N LEU A 166 -9.26 2.94 -17.38
CA LEU A 166 -9.14 3.62 -16.09
C LEU A 166 -10.51 4.12 -15.61
N GLY A 167 -10.81 3.91 -14.30
CA GLY A 167 -12.03 4.40 -13.67
C GLY A 167 -13.31 3.61 -13.99
N TYR A 168 -13.26 2.60 -14.85
CA TYR A 168 -14.40 1.76 -15.15
C TYR A 168 -14.51 0.59 -14.16
N SER A 169 -15.62 0.52 -13.43
CA SER A 169 -15.93 -0.60 -12.53
C SER A 169 -17.42 -0.89 -12.56
N ALA A 170 -17.80 -2.06 -13.05
CA ALA A 170 -19.17 -2.56 -12.91
C ALA A 170 -19.51 -2.90 -11.44
N LYS A 171 -18.48 -3.14 -10.62
CA LYS A 171 -18.59 -3.51 -9.20
C LYS A 171 -18.96 -2.34 -8.28
N SER A 172 -18.77 -1.08 -8.71
CA SER A 172 -19.09 0.12 -7.92
C SER A 172 -20.57 0.23 -7.51
N LYS A 173 -21.46 -0.44 -8.24
CA LYS A 173 -22.91 -0.47 -7.98
C LYS A 173 -23.33 -1.60 -7.05
N LEU A 174 -22.43 -2.49 -6.64
CA LEU A 174 -22.72 -3.66 -5.83
C LEU A 174 -22.23 -3.41 -4.39
N ALA A 175 -23.17 -3.45 -3.42
CA ALA A 175 -22.88 -3.12 -2.03
C ALA A 175 -21.84 -4.06 -1.35
N ASP A 176 -21.78 -5.31 -1.80
CA ASP A 176 -21.03 -6.38 -1.15
C ASP A 176 -19.71 -6.73 -1.83
N THR A 177 -19.21 -5.89 -2.77
CA THR A 177 -17.93 -6.11 -3.42
C THR A 177 -16.81 -5.32 -2.74
N ILE A 178 -15.63 -5.94 -2.66
CA ILE A 178 -14.42 -5.31 -2.13
C ILE A 178 -13.83 -4.35 -3.17
N GLY A 179 -13.88 -4.71 -4.47
CA GLY A 179 -13.35 -3.91 -5.58
C GLY A 179 -14.33 -2.87 -6.09
N GLN A 180 -14.15 -1.58 -5.75
CA GLN A 180 -15.11 -0.51 -6.08
C GLN A 180 -14.62 0.49 -7.13
N TYR A 181 -13.31 0.81 -7.19
CA TYR A 181 -12.79 2.00 -7.88
C TYR A 181 -12.38 1.80 -9.35
N GLY A 182 -12.28 0.56 -9.84
CA GLY A 182 -11.91 0.27 -11.24
C GLY A 182 -10.43 0.52 -11.60
N ASN A 183 -9.60 0.91 -10.65
CA ASN A 183 -8.16 1.17 -10.87
C ASN A 183 -7.25 0.13 -10.21
N GLY A 184 -7.74 -0.63 -9.22
CA GLY A 184 -6.95 -1.54 -8.40
C GLY A 184 -6.11 -2.53 -9.21
N PHE A 185 -6.67 -3.12 -10.28
CA PHE A 185 -5.93 -4.02 -11.17
C PHE A 185 -4.67 -3.35 -11.78
N LYS A 186 -4.83 -2.15 -12.39
CA LYS A 186 -3.71 -1.46 -13.07
C LYS A 186 -2.66 -0.98 -12.09
N THR A 187 -3.08 -0.39 -10.96
CA THR A 187 -2.15 0.11 -9.94
C THR A 187 -1.37 -1.02 -9.29
N SER A 188 -2.02 -2.14 -8.98
CA SER A 188 -1.37 -3.28 -8.33
C SER A 188 -0.43 -4.03 -9.27
N THR A 189 -0.83 -4.29 -10.53
CA THR A 189 0.05 -4.96 -11.48
C THR A 189 1.28 -4.12 -11.81
N MET A 190 1.12 -2.81 -12.04
CA MET A 190 2.23 -1.88 -12.29
C MET A 190 3.12 -1.65 -11.04
N ARG A 191 2.60 -1.87 -9.84
CA ARG A 191 3.43 -1.85 -8.62
C ARG A 191 4.32 -3.09 -8.49
N LEU A 192 3.91 -4.22 -9.05
CA LEU A 192 4.66 -5.48 -8.97
C LEU A 192 5.65 -5.68 -10.12
N GLY A 193 5.34 -5.17 -11.30
CA GLY A 193 6.21 -5.25 -12.47
C GLY A 193 5.85 -4.20 -13.52
N ALA A 194 6.72 -3.99 -14.49
CA ALA A 194 6.51 -3.02 -15.55
C ALA A 194 5.46 -3.46 -16.59
N ASP A 195 5.19 -4.77 -16.69
CA ASP A 195 4.37 -5.32 -17.75
C ASP A 195 3.45 -6.43 -17.23
N VAL A 196 2.23 -6.46 -17.77
CA VAL A 196 1.24 -7.50 -17.46
C VAL A 196 0.51 -7.94 -18.72
N ILE A 197 0.35 -9.26 -18.86
CA ILE A 197 -0.53 -9.87 -19.86
C ILE A 197 -1.63 -10.65 -19.15
N VAL A 198 -2.85 -10.48 -19.61
CA VAL A 198 -4.05 -11.10 -19.06
C VAL A 198 -4.68 -12.02 -20.08
N PHE A 199 -5.00 -13.22 -19.65
CA PHE A 199 -5.80 -14.20 -20.37
C PHE A 199 -7.10 -14.39 -19.61
N SER A 200 -8.23 -14.29 -20.29
CA SER A 200 -9.52 -14.52 -19.67
C SER A 200 -10.40 -15.37 -20.57
N ARG A 201 -11.04 -16.38 -19.97
CA ARG A 201 -12.00 -17.25 -20.62
C ARG A 201 -13.35 -17.09 -19.94
N CYS A 202 -14.37 -16.72 -20.72
CA CYS A 202 -15.74 -16.58 -20.25
C CYS A 202 -16.63 -17.61 -20.94
N ARG A 203 -17.54 -18.22 -20.17
CA ARG A 203 -18.50 -19.19 -20.73
C ARG A 203 -19.57 -18.56 -21.60
N GLY A 204 -19.74 -17.24 -21.56
CA GLY A 204 -20.89 -16.53 -22.11
C GLY A 204 -22.09 -16.59 -21.16
N GLU A 205 -22.88 -15.53 -21.14
CA GLU A 205 -24.17 -15.51 -20.46
C GLU A 205 -25.24 -16.20 -21.33
N ARG A 206 -26.46 -16.35 -20.82
CA ARG A 206 -27.55 -17.10 -21.48
C ARG A 206 -27.70 -16.76 -22.98
N GLY A 207 -27.21 -17.64 -23.86
CA GLY A 207 -27.31 -17.51 -25.32
C GLY A 207 -26.08 -16.93 -26.00
N GLU A 208 -25.09 -16.46 -25.28
CA GLU A 208 -23.82 -16.00 -25.81
C GLU A 208 -22.83 -17.15 -25.97
N ARG A 209 -21.95 -17.04 -26.96
CA ARG A 209 -20.89 -18.02 -27.17
C ARG A 209 -19.75 -17.80 -26.17
N PRO A 210 -19.07 -18.87 -25.75
CA PRO A 210 -17.85 -18.74 -24.95
C PRO A 210 -16.79 -17.91 -25.68
N THR A 211 -16.07 -17.07 -24.92
CA THR A 211 -15.03 -16.19 -25.45
C THR A 211 -13.70 -16.40 -24.75
N GLN A 212 -12.62 -16.07 -25.44
CA GLN A 212 -11.25 -15.97 -24.91
C GLN A 212 -10.69 -14.61 -25.29
N SER A 213 -10.16 -13.89 -24.33
CA SER A 213 -9.56 -12.57 -24.55
C SER A 213 -8.15 -12.53 -24.00
N ILE A 214 -7.27 -11.84 -24.72
CA ILE A 214 -5.89 -11.57 -24.33
C ILE A 214 -5.70 -10.05 -24.34
N GLY A 215 -5.17 -9.47 -23.27
CA GLY A 215 -4.86 -8.04 -23.19
C GLY A 215 -3.45 -7.83 -22.65
N LEU A 216 -2.69 -6.92 -23.26
CA LEU A 216 -1.34 -6.56 -22.85
C LEU A 216 -1.30 -5.11 -22.38
N LEU A 217 -1.02 -4.88 -21.09
CA LEU A 217 -0.68 -3.57 -20.55
C LEU A 217 0.82 -3.56 -20.22
N SER A 218 1.61 -2.87 -21.04
CA SER A 218 3.07 -2.92 -20.95
C SER A 218 3.65 -1.52 -20.91
N TYR A 219 4.20 -1.15 -19.77
CA TYR A 219 4.94 0.10 -19.57
C TYR A 219 6.22 0.10 -20.42
N THR A 220 6.87 -1.08 -20.53
CA THR A 220 8.06 -1.28 -21.38
C THR A 220 7.77 -0.99 -22.85
N PHE A 221 6.66 -1.54 -23.39
CA PHE A 221 6.22 -1.27 -24.75
C PHE A 221 5.95 0.22 -24.97
N LEU A 222 5.13 0.82 -24.12
CA LEU A 222 4.71 2.21 -24.25
C LEU A 222 5.90 3.18 -24.23
N THR A 223 6.84 2.97 -23.31
CA THR A 223 8.03 3.82 -23.17
C THR A 223 9.04 3.59 -24.29
N SER A 224 9.32 2.33 -24.64
CA SER A 224 10.29 2.00 -25.71
C SER A 224 9.83 2.44 -27.11
N THR A 225 8.53 2.51 -27.34
CA THR A 225 7.95 3.00 -28.61
C THR A 225 7.54 4.46 -28.56
N CYS A 226 7.89 5.18 -27.49
CA CYS A 226 7.57 6.60 -27.31
C CYS A 226 6.07 6.92 -27.53
N LYS A 227 5.19 6.06 -27.01
CA LYS A 227 3.75 6.33 -27.06
C LYS A 227 3.39 7.51 -26.17
N GLU A 228 2.59 8.42 -26.69
CA GLU A 228 2.07 9.56 -25.92
C GLU A 228 0.80 9.23 -25.14
N ASP A 229 0.08 8.19 -25.59
CA ASP A 229 -1.11 7.69 -24.92
C ASP A 229 -0.94 6.24 -24.50
N ILE A 230 -1.67 5.87 -23.44
CA ILE A 230 -1.78 4.48 -23.04
C ILE A 230 -2.62 3.74 -24.08
N VAL A 231 -1.99 2.82 -24.79
CA VAL A 231 -2.65 1.89 -25.72
C VAL A 231 -2.47 0.46 -25.24
N VAL A 232 -3.52 -0.35 -25.42
CA VAL A 232 -3.57 -1.74 -24.93
C VAL A 232 -3.87 -2.66 -26.09
N PRO A 233 -2.87 -3.39 -26.63
CA PRO A 233 -3.09 -4.43 -27.64
C PRO A 233 -3.97 -5.55 -27.08
N MET A 234 -5.00 -5.95 -27.83
CA MET A 234 -5.96 -6.98 -27.43
C MET A 234 -6.31 -7.93 -28.58
N LEU A 235 -6.56 -9.20 -28.21
CA LEU A 235 -7.03 -10.25 -29.12
C LEU A 235 -8.23 -10.94 -28.48
N ASP A 236 -9.27 -11.15 -29.27
CA ASP A 236 -10.49 -11.84 -28.85
C ASP A 236 -10.79 -13.03 -29.75
N TYR A 237 -11.24 -14.11 -29.16
CA TYR A 237 -11.67 -15.31 -29.85
C TYR A 237 -13.05 -15.73 -29.35
N GLU A 238 -13.87 -16.23 -30.24
CA GLU A 238 -15.20 -16.79 -29.96
C GLU A 238 -15.21 -18.27 -30.30
N ARG A 239 -15.92 -19.07 -29.52
CA ARG A 239 -16.05 -20.50 -29.77
C ARG A 239 -17.14 -20.77 -30.80
N GLU A 240 -16.77 -21.43 -31.92
CA GLU A 240 -17.72 -21.91 -32.91
C GLU A 240 -17.60 -23.43 -33.06
N GLY A 241 -18.58 -24.15 -32.50
CA GLY A 241 -18.48 -25.62 -32.40
C GLY A 241 -17.35 -26.06 -31.47
N SER A 242 -16.36 -26.76 -32.03
CA SER A 242 -15.14 -27.21 -31.33
C SER A 242 -14.00 -26.21 -31.40
N ASP A 243 -14.06 -25.26 -32.33
CA ASP A 243 -12.92 -24.41 -32.70
C ASP A 243 -13.06 -22.99 -32.16
N TRP A 244 -11.91 -22.33 -31.94
CA TRP A 244 -11.83 -20.94 -31.56
C TRP A 244 -11.56 -20.08 -32.79
N LYS A 245 -12.47 -19.18 -33.12
CA LYS A 245 -12.35 -18.25 -34.23
C LYS A 245 -12.00 -16.85 -33.77
N LYS A 246 -11.22 -16.13 -34.58
CA LYS A 246 -10.82 -14.75 -34.33
C LYS A 246 -12.05 -13.84 -34.38
N MET A 247 -12.26 -13.03 -33.36
CA MET A 247 -13.27 -11.97 -33.32
C MET A 247 -12.64 -10.66 -33.83
N MET A 248 -12.83 -10.35 -35.09
CA MET A 248 -12.30 -9.11 -35.66
C MET A 248 -13.26 -7.96 -35.36
N ARG A 249 -12.78 -6.94 -34.64
CA ARG A 249 -13.54 -5.70 -34.37
C ARG A 249 -13.29 -4.61 -35.40
N SER A 250 -12.18 -4.70 -36.15
CA SER A 250 -11.75 -3.78 -37.19
C SER A 250 -11.21 -4.57 -38.39
N THR A 251 -10.06 -4.21 -38.90
CA THR A 251 -9.44 -4.84 -40.06
C THR A 251 -8.56 -6.04 -39.65
N SER A 252 -8.24 -6.88 -40.65
CA SER A 252 -7.25 -7.97 -40.48
C SER A 252 -5.86 -7.42 -40.15
N ASP A 253 -5.52 -6.24 -40.65
CA ASP A 253 -4.23 -5.60 -40.42
C ASP A 253 -4.12 -5.12 -38.98
N ASP A 254 -5.18 -4.57 -38.40
CA ASP A 254 -5.23 -4.19 -36.99
C ASP A 254 -5.11 -5.43 -36.08
N TRP A 255 -5.75 -6.54 -36.45
CA TRP A 255 -5.57 -7.81 -35.73
C TRP A 255 -4.11 -8.25 -35.73
N ASN A 256 -3.47 -8.27 -36.89
CA ASN A 256 -2.08 -8.67 -37.05
C ASN A 256 -1.14 -7.70 -36.30
N LEU A 257 -1.43 -6.40 -36.32
CA LEU A 257 -0.67 -5.41 -35.55
C LEU A 257 -0.75 -5.70 -34.05
N ASN A 258 -1.94 -5.95 -33.52
CA ASN A 258 -2.11 -6.32 -32.10
C ASN A 258 -1.38 -7.62 -31.76
N LEU A 259 -1.52 -8.66 -32.59
CA LEU A 259 -0.83 -9.95 -32.41
C LEU A 259 0.68 -9.78 -32.40
N ASN A 260 1.23 -9.09 -33.39
CA ASN A 260 2.67 -8.86 -33.50
C ASN A 260 3.20 -8.06 -32.30
N THR A 261 2.45 -7.04 -31.86
CA THR A 261 2.81 -6.25 -30.68
C THR A 261 2.82 -7.12 -29.42
N ILE A 262 1.78 -7.94 -29.21
CA ILE A 262 1.70 -8.83 -28.05
C ILE A 262 2.86 -9.85 -28.08
N VAL A 263 3.13 -10.50 -29.22
CA VAL A 263 4.22 -11.46 -29.33
C VAL A 263 5.58 -10.81 -29.14
N GLN A 264 5.78 -9.61 -29.65
CA GLN A 264 7.05 -8.88 -29.51
C GLN A 264 7.34 -8.50 -28.06
N TRP A 265 6.34 -7.98 -27.32
CA TRP A 265 6.50 -7.36 -26.01
C TRP A 265 6.05 -8.22 -24.82
N SER A 266 5.57 -9.45 -25.06
CA SER A 266 5.22 -10.42 -24.02
C SER A 266 6.25 -11.55 -23.89
N PRO A 267 6.16 -12.40 -22.87
CA PRO A 267 7.04 -13.57 -22.69
C PRO A 267 6.87 -14.67 -23.76
N PHE A 268 5.88 -14.54 -24.63
CA PHE A 268 5.49 -15.56 -25.62
C PHE A 268 6.08 -15.29 -26.99
N PHE A 269 6.29 -16.34 -27.78
CA PHE A 269 6.98 -16.26 -29.07
C PHE A 269 6.03 -16.36 -30.29
N SER A 270 4.80 -16.79 -30.08
CA SER A 270 3.83 -17.02 -31.16
C SER A 270 2.39 -16.97 -30.67
N GLU A 271 1.43 -16.79 -31.62
CA GLU A 271 -0.01 -16.95 -31.35
C GLU A 271 -0.32 -18.30 -30.70
N LYS A 272 0.36 -19.37 -31.14
CA LYS A 272 0.19 -20.71 -30.57
C LYS A 272 0.60 -20.77 -29.09
N ASP A 273 1.68 -20.09 -28.70
CA ASP A 273 2.12 -20.05 -27.30
C ASP A 273 1.14 -19.24 -26.44
N LEU A 274 0.56 -18.16 -27.01
CA LEU A 274 -0.49 -17.41 -26.36
C LEU A 274 -1.74 -18.27 -26.12
N LEU A 275 -2.22 -18.95 -27.16
CA LEU A 275 -3.40 -19.82 -27.08
C LEU A 275 -3.17 -21.03 -26.15
N ARG A 276 -1.93 -21.51 -26.04
CA ARG A 276 -1.57 -22.57 -25.08
C ARG A 276 -1.84 -22.16 -23.63
N GLN A 277 -1.80 -20.89 -23.29
CA GLN A 277 -2.11 -20.44 -21.93
C GLN A 277 -3.55 -20.80 -21.53
N PHE A 278 -4.48 -20.76 -22.45
CA PHE A 278 -5.86 -21.18 -22.19
C PHE A 278 -6.00 -22.68 -21.95
N THR A 279 -5.09 -23.52 -22.44
CA THR A 279 -5.13 -24.98 -22.16
C THR A 279 -4.67 -25.30 -20.74
N LEU A 280 -3.97 -24.38 -20.07
CA LEU A 280 -3.53 -24.50 -18.69
C LEU A 280 -4.60 -24.00 -17.70
N MET A 281 -5.59 -23.26 -18.19
CA MET A 281 -6.71 -22.73 -17.40
C MET A 281 -7.84 -23.75 -17.34
N THR A 282 -8.72 -23.57 -16.35
CA THR A 282 -10.02 -24.25 -16.28
C THR A 282 -10.95 -23.80 -17.42
N ASP A 283 -12.19 -24.31 -17.46
CA ASP A 283 -13.18 -23.94 -18.50
C ASP A 283 -13.51 -22.46 -18.53
N HIS A 284 -13.30 -21.74 -17.45
CA HIS A 284 -13.45 -20.29 -17.31
C HIS A 284 -12.53 -19.77 -16.22
N GLY A 285 -12.31 -18.46 -16.19
CA GLY A 285 -11.47 -17.80 -15.20
C GLY A 285 -10.56 -16.76 -15.81
N THR A 286 -9.67 -16.23 -14.99
CA THR A 286 -8.70 -15.19 -15.38
C THR A 286 -7.30 -15.59 -14.95
N ARG A 287 -6.33 -15.50 -15.88
CA ARG A 287 -4.91 -15.76 -15.69
C ARG A 287 -4.13 -14.49 -15.96
N ILE A 288 -3.45 -13.96 -14.95
CA ILE A 288 -2.66 -12.72 -14.97
C ILE A 288 -1.20 -13.11 -14.86
N ILE A 289 -0.36 -12.67 -15.80
CA ILE A 289 1.09 -12.86 -15.75
C ILE A 289 1.75 -11.49 -15.73
N ILE A 290 2.45 -11.18 -14.62
CA ILE A 290 3.20 -9.95 -14.42
C ILE A 290 4.67 -10.27 -14.62
N TYR A 291 5.35 -9.53 -15.49
CA TYR A 291 6.74 -9.74 -15.83
C TYR A 291 7.53 -8.43 -15.86
N ASN A 292 8.84 -8.49 -16.10
CA ASN A 292 9.73 -7.37 -15.85
C ASN A 292 9.53 -6.80 -14.45
N LEU A 293 9.65 -7.72 -13.47
CA LEU A 293 9.46 -7.42 -12.05
C LEU A 293 10.47 -6.39 -11.59
N TRP A 294 10.07 -5.57 -10.61
CA TRP A 294 10.93 -4.51 -10.09
C TRP A 294 12.10 -5.08 -9.29
N GLU A 295 13.22 -4.37 -9.36
CA GLU A 295 14.47 -4.67 -8.64
C GLU A 295 14.66 -3.66 -7.49
N ASP A 296 15.39 -4.08 -6.46
CA ASP A 296 15.83 -3.23 -5.36
C ASP A 296 17.03 -2.34 -5.77
N ASP A 297 17.62 -1.64 -4.82
CA ASP A 297 18.78 -0.77 -5.02
C ASP A 297 20.08 -1.54 -5.30
N GLN A 298 20.09 -2.85 -5.07
CA GLN A 298 21.21 -3.75 -5.35
C GLN A 298 21.08 -4.46 -6.71
N GLY A 299 19.99 -4.22 -7.45
CA GLY A 299 19.69 -4.90 -8.72
C GLY A 299 19.17 -6.31 -8.55
N LEU A 300 18.69 -6.66 -7.35
CA LEU A 300 18.00 -7.91 -7.10
C LEU A 300 16.49 -7.69 -7.17
N LEU A 301 15.73 -8.72 -7.55
CA LEU A 301 14.27 -8.61 -7.54
C LEU A 301 13.78 -8.19 -6.14
N GLU A 302 12.88 -7.19 -6.07
CA GLU A 302 12.22 -6.79 -4.82
C GLU A 302 11.53 -7.98 -4.14
N LEU A 303 10.99 -8.90 -4.96
CA LEU A 303 10.35 -10.12 -4.50
C LEU A 303 11.35 -11.27 -4.44
N ASP A 304 11.43 -11.93 -3.30
CA ASP A 304 12.27 -13.10 -3.05
C ASP A 304 11.43 -14.38 -3.16
N PHE A 305 11.79 -15.22 -4.13
CA PHE A 305 11.14 -16.51 -4.39
C PHE A 305 11.94 -17.70 -3.86
N GLU A 306 13.15 -17.46 -3.33
CA GLU A 306 14.11 -18.48 -2.96
C GLU A 306 14.17 -18.75 -1.46
N ALA A 307 13.90 -17.71 -0.65
CA ALA A 307 13.99 -17.80 0.82
C ALA A 307 13.04 -18.87 1.41
N ASP A 308 11.87 -19.03 0.80
CA ASP A 308 10.91 -20.09 1.12
C ASP A 308 10.24 -20.54 -0.18
N LYS A 309 10.34 -21.83 -0.50
CA LYS A 309 9.76 -22.41 -1.73
C LYS A 309 8.23 -22.30 -1.81
N HIS A 310 7.57 -22.10 -0.68
CA HIS A 310 6.11 -22.02 -0.57
C HIS A 310 5.61 -20.60 -0.25
N ASP A 311 6.50 -19.59 -0.25
CA ASP A 311 6.15 -18.21 0.01
C ASP A 311 6.70 -17.28 -1.07
N ILE A 312 6.26 -16.04 -1.06
CA ILE A 312 6.84 -14.89 -1.78
C ILE A 312 7.13 -13.85 -0.72
N GLN A 313 8.39 -13.44 -0.60
CA GLN A 313 8.81 -12.51 0.43
C GLN A 313 9.32 -11.21 -0.18
N ILE A 314 9.26 -10.11 0.57
CA ILE A 314 9.88 -8.84 0.18
C ILE A 314 11.31 -8.81 0.71
N ARG A 315 12.27 -8.39 -0.13
CA ARG A 315 13.64 -8.09 0.28
C ARG A 315 13.73 -6.73 0.97
N GLY A 316 14.88 -6.46 1.60
CA GLY A 316 15.20 -5.15 2.15
C GLY A 316 14.73 -4.93 3.58
N VAL A 317 14.45 -3.67 3.90
CA VAL A 317 14.23 -3.19 5.29
C VAL A 317 13.04 -3.81 6.03
N ASN A 318 12.08 -4.36 5.31
CA ASN A 318 10.92 -5.01 5.91
C ASN A 318 11.22 -6.43 6.41
N ARG A 319 12.38 -6.99 6.07
CA ARG A 319 12.81 -8.34 6.43
C ARG A 319 13.93 -8.27 7.47
N ASP A 320 13.54 -8.28 8.74
CA ASP A 320 14.48 -8.29 9.86
C ASP A 320 14.72 -9.72 10.38
N GLU A 321 15.96 -10.17 10.35
CA GLU A 321 16.37 -11.50 10.80
C GLU A 321 16.01 -11.78 12.26
N LYS A 322 16.10 -10.77 13.12
CA LYS A 322 15.72 -10.90 14.54
C LYS A 322 14.22 -11.14 14.68
N SER A 323 13.41 -10.49 13.88
CA SER A 323 11.96 -10.70 13.85
C SER A 323 11.62 -12.10 13.35
N ILE A 324 12.33 -12.64 12.37
CA ILE A 324 12.15 -14.01 11.86
C ILE A 324 12.50 -15.03 12.96
N GLN A 325 13.64 -14.88 13.62
CA GLN A 325 14.05 -15.76 14.73
C GLN A 325 13.06 -15.68 15.90
N THR A 326 12.57 -14.48 16.22
CA THR A 326 11.57 -14.26 17.26
C THR A 326 10.24 -14.92 16.88
N ALA A 327 9.81 -14.84 15.62
CA ALA A 327 8.59 -15.47 15.12
C ALA A 327 8.64 -17.01 15.21
N ASN A 328 9.82 -17.61 14.98
CA ASN A 328 10.03 -19.05 15.13
C ASN A 328 9.94 -19.49 16.60
N ARG A 329 10.42 -18.65 17.52
CA ARG A 329 10.38 -18.92 18.97
C ARG A 329 8.99 -18.70 19.58
N TYR A 330 8.22 -17.75 19.04
CA TYR A 330 6.94 -17.30 19.60
C TYR A 330 5.83 -17.37 18.56
N PRO A 331 5.21 -18.54 18.38
CA PRO A 331 4.29 -18.81 17.27
C PRO A 331 3.02 -17.96 17.31
N ASN A 332 2.52 -17.54 18.49
CA ASN A 332 1.33 -16.69 18.60
C ASN A 332 1.62 -15.21 18.23
N SER A 333 2.90 -14.82 18.18
CA SER A 333 3.34 -13.50 17.74
C SER A 333 3.81 -13.50 16.27
N ARG A 334 3.80 -14.66 15.62
CA ARG A 334 4.36 -14.86 14.28
C ARG A 334 3.78 -13.91 13.24
N HIS A 335 2.44 -13.78 13.17
CA HIS A 335 1.79 -12.96 12.17
C HIS A 335 2.18 -11.49 12.30
N PHE A 336 2.26 -10.96 13.52
CA PHE A 336 2.76 -9.60 13.77
C PHE A 336 4.19 -9.40 13.29
N LEU A 337 5.06 -10.39 13.50
CA LEU A 337 6.48 -10.27 13.20
C LEU A 337 6.81 -10.49 11.71
N THR A 338 5.93 -11.18 10.96
CA THR A 338 6.25 -11.62 9.59
C THR A 338 5.36 -11.05 8.49
N TYR A 339 4.17 -10.49 8.81
CA TYR A 339 3.23 -10.04 7.77
C TYR A 339 3.81 -8.94 6.86
N HIS A 340 4.78 -8.17 7.33
CA HIS A 340 5.39 -7.09 6.54
C HIS A 340 6.20 -7.57 5.35
N HIS A 341 6.79 -8.78 5.44
CA HIS A 341 7.66 -9.30 4.41
C HIS A 341 7.23 -10.65 3.81
N SER A 342 6.33 -11.39 4.44
CA SER A 342 5.85 -12.70 3.99
C SER A 342 4.43 -12.58 3.43
N LEU A 343 4.25 -12.91 2.15
CA LEU A 343 2.93 -12.92 1.51
C LEU A 343 2.03 -13.96 2.16
N ARG A 344 2.56 -15.15 2.47
CA ARG A 344 1.81 -16.22 3.14
C ARG A 344 1.27 -15.76 4.49
N SER A 345 2.11 -15.10 5.28
CA SER A 345 1.74 -14.60 6.60
C SER A 345 0.68 -13.49 6.50
N TYR A 346 0.82 -12.58 5.54
CA TYR A 346 -0.13 -11.51 5.30
C TYR A 346 -1.49 -12.03 4.80
N VAL A 347 -1.47 -12.91 3.79
CA VAL A 347 -2.69 -13.46 3.19
C VAL A 347 -3.47 -14.33 4.18
N SER A 348 -2.79 -15.01 5.10
CA SER A 348 -3.46 -15.83 6.13
C SER A 348 -4.41 -15.03 7.02
N ILE A 349 -4.15 -13.73 7.23
CA ILE A 349 -4.96 -12.82 8.05
C ILE A 349 -5.69 -11.75 7.23
N LEU A 350 -5.57 -11.77 5.90
CA LEU A 350 -6.06 -10.73 4.99
C LEU A 350 -7.58 -10.56 5.03
N TYR A 351 -8.29 -11.66 5.18
CA TYR A 351 -9.74 -11.68 5.27
C TYR A 351 -10.19 -12.13 6.65
N LEU A 352 -11.21 -11.49 7.18
CA LEU A 352 -11.78 -11.90 8.47
C LEU A 352 -12.45 -13.28 8.36
N ARG A 353 -13.07 -13.56 7.21
CA ARG A 353 -13.75 -14.79 6.88
C ARG A 353 -13.43 -15.21 5.44
N ILE A 354 -13.12 -16.45 5.23
CA ILE A 354 -12.99 -17.04 3.89
C ILE A 354 -14.29 -17.76 3.54
N PRO A 355 -14.88 -17.51 2.35
CA PRO A 355 -16.07 -18.23 1.91
C PRO A 355 -15.84 -19.74 1.93
N PRO A 356 -16.85 -20.55 2.36
CA PRO A 356 -16.74 -22.00 2.37
C PRO A 356 -16.37 -22.55 1.00
N GLY A 357 -15.34 -23.40 0.94
CA GLY A 357 -14.86 -24.01 -0.29
C GLY A 357 -13.92 -23.15 -1.15
N PHE A 358 -13.70 -21.87 -0.79
CA PHE A 358 -12.71 -21.03 -1.48
C PHE A 358 -11.31 -21.27 -0.91
N ARG A 359 -10.34 -21.45 -1.79
CA ARG A 359 -8.94 -21.73 -1.44
C ARG A 359 -8.02 -20.67 -2.03
N ILE A 360 -7.05 -20.23 -1.22
CA ILE A 360 -5.93 -19.40 -1.69
C ILE A 360 -4.70 -20.30 -1.71
N ILE A 361 -4.15 -20.52 -2.89
CA ILE A 361 -2.99 -21.38 -3.12
C ILE A 361 -1.79 -20.48 -3.43
N LEU A 362 -0.74 -20.59 -2.65
CA LEU A 362 0.50 -19.83 -2.83
C LEU A 362 1.66 -20.80 -3.03
N ARG A 363 2.34 -20.70 -4.17
CA ARG A 363 3.49 -21.55 -4.51
C ARG A 363 3.19 -23.05 -4.29
N GLY A 364 2.04 -23.48 -4.83
CA GLY A 364 1.59 -24.88 -4.80
C GLY A 364 1.06 -25.37 -3.45
N GLN A 365 0.96 -24.52 -2.43
CA GLN A 365 0.46 -24.90 -1.10
C GLN A 365 -0.67 -23.97 -0.64
N ASP A 366 -1.72 -24.54 -0.06
CA ASP A 366 -2.82 -23.75 0.52
C ASP A 366 -2.32 -22.77 1.60
N VAL A 367 -2.86 -21.56 1.57
CA VAL A 367 -2.71 -20.61 2.67
C VAL A 367 -3.79 -20.90 3.69
N VAL A 368 -3.39 -21.39 4.86
CA VAL A 368 -4.32 -21.65 5.95
C VAL A 368 -4.79 -20.32 6.53
N HIS A 369 -6.11 -20.09 6.52
CA HIS A 369 -6.71 -18.91 7.13
C HIS A 369 -6.45 -18.90 8.64
N HIS A 370 -6.00 -17.76 9.17
CA HIS A 370 -5.70 -17.57 10.57
C HIS A 370 -6.54 -16.43 11.16
N ASN A 371 -7.31 -16.76 12.21
CA ASN A 371 -8.03 -15.74 12.97
C ASN A 371 -7.16 -15.27 14.14
N ILE A 372 -6.78 -14.00 14.14
CA ILE A 372 -5.94 -13.36 15.18
C ILE A 372 -6.52 -13.52 16.60
N VAL A 373 -7.83 -13.70 16.73
CA VAL A 373 -8.46 -13.99 18.05
C VAL A 373 -7.90 -15.27 18.67
N ASN A 374 -7.44 -16.23 17.85
CA ASN A 374 -6.82 -17.46 18.34
C ASN A 374 -5.46 -17.24 19.03
N ASP A 375 -4.79 -16.13 18.73
CA ASP A 375 -3.52 -15.76 19.37
C ASP A 375 -3.72 -15.05 20.72
N MET A 376 -4.98 -14.70 21.06
CA MET A 376 -5.30 -13.93 22.25
C MET A 376 -5.54 -14.82 23.48
N MET A 377 -5.10 -14.35 24.65
CA MET A 377 -5.53 -14.81 25.97
C MET A 377 -6.22 -13.67 26.73
N MET A 378 -7.01 -14.01 27.74
CA MET A 378 -7.77 -13.08 28.59
C MET A 378 -8.62 -12.09 27.74
N ARG A 379 -9.33 -12.63 26.77
CA ARG A 379 -10.14 -11.85 25.82
C ARG A 379 -11.30 -11.16 26.51
N GLU A 380 -11.55 -9.91 26.10
CA GLU A 380 -12.74 -9.14 26.43
C GLU A 380 -13.36 -8.62 25.12
N GLU A 381 -14.70 -8.60 25.07
CA GLU A 381 -15.45 -8.03 23.97
C GLU A 381 -16.09 -6.73 24.43
N VAL A 382 -15.84 -5.66 23.70
CA VAL A 382 -16.34 -4.33 24.02
C VAL A 382 -17.09 -3.77 22.81
N THR A 383 -18.37 -3.48 22.98
CA THR A 383 -19.17 -2.88 21.93
C THR A 383 -18.82 -1.38 21.80
N TYR A 384 -18.44 -0.99 20.59
CA TYR A 384 -18.29 0.41 20.20
C TYR A 384 -19.58 0.92 19.56
N ARG A 385 -20.11 2.02 20.09
CA ARG A 385 -21.22 2.79 19.50
C ARG A 385 -20.81 4.26 19.51
N PRO A 386 -20.65 4.92 18.34
CA PRO A 386 -20.39 6.34 18.30
C PRO A 386 -21.60 7.10 18.85
N GLN A 387 -21.36 8.09 19.70
CA GLN A 387 -22.41 8.99 20.16
C GLN A 387 -22.85 9.86 18.97
N GLN A 388 -24.14 9.91 18.73
CA GLN A 388 -24.74 10.82 17.75
C GLN A 388 -24.44 12.26 18.17
N GLY A 389 -23.69 12.99 17.36
CA GLY A 389 -23.50 14.42 17.55
C GLY A 389 -24.79 15.15 17.24
N THR A 390 -25.06 16.22 17.97
CA THR A 390 -26.23 17.11 17.88
C THR A 390 -26.35 17.87 16.56
N GLU A 391 -25.51 17.63 15.57
CA GLU A 391 -25.53 18.29 14.26
C GLU A 391 -25.96 17.30 13.17
N GLY A 392 -27.26 17.33 12.84
CA GLY A 392 -27.87 17.21 11.53
C GLY A 392 -27.51 16.06 10.56
N PHE A 393 -26.68 15.08 10.92
CA PHE A 393 -26.45 13.90 10.10
C PHE A 393 -27.51 12.85 10.42
N SER A 394 -28.45 12.68 9.50
CA SER A 394 -29.36 11.53 9.46
C SER A 394 -28.53 10.25 9.34
N CYS A 395 -28.12 9.70 10.46
CA CYS A 395 -27.37 8.45 10.50
C CYS A 395 -28.37 7.27 10.48
N SER A 396 -28.63 6.77 9.30
CA SER A 396 -29.56 5.67 9.05
C SER A 396 -28.92 4.29 9.12
N VAL A 397 -27.74 4.12 9.71
CA VAL A 397 -27.07 2.81 9.80
C VAL A 397 -26.54 2.61 11.22
N ASP A 398 -26.75 1.45 11.76
CA ASP A 398 -26.19 0.98 13.03
C ASP A 398 -24.66 1.00 13.00
N MET A 399 -24.06 2.14 13.36
CA MET A 399 -22.61 2.25 13.51
C MET A 399 -22.17 1.50 14.77
N VAL A 400 -22.17 0.18 14.72
CA VAL A 400 -21.79 -0.67 15.83
C VAL A 400 -20.61 -1.54 15.41
N ALA A 401 -19.56 -1.57 16.22
CA ALA A 401 -18.48 -2.53 16.07
C ALA A 401 -18.27 -3.30 17.38
N ILE A 402 -18.06 -4.59 17.26
CA ILE A 402 -17.59 -5.41 18.38
C ILE A 402 -16.07 -5.44 18.32
N VAL A 403 -15.44 -4.93 19.36
CA VAL A 403 -13.98 -4.93 19.52
C VAL A 403 -13.59 -6.08 20.44
N THR A 404 -12.93 -7.10 19.90
CA THR A 404 -12.30 -8.14 20.69
C THR A 404 -10.89 -7.68 21.04
N ILE A 405 -10.55 -7.61 22.33
CA ILE A 405 -9.25 -7.19 22.82
C ILE A 405 -8.68 -8.24 23.79
N GLY A 406 -7.37 -8.48 23.73
CA GLY A 406 -6.71 -9.45 24.58
C GLY A 406 -5.20 -9.26 24.60
N PHE A 407 -4.50 -9.99 25.46
CA PHE A 407 -3.06 -10.14 25.32
C PHE A 407 -2.75 -11.25 24.31
N VAL A 408 -1.69 -11.06 23.52
CA VAL A 408 -1.10 -12.18 22.78
C VAL A 408 -0.63 -13.24 23.77
N LYS A 409 -0.80 -14.52 23.45
CA LYS A 409 -0.44 -15.63 24.37
C LYS A 409 1.03 -15.60 24.79
N ASP A 410 1.90 -15.03 23.96
CA ASP A 410 3.34 -14.87 24.23
C ASP A 410 3.67 -13.59 25.04
N ALA A 411 2.68 -12.82 25.53
CA ALA A 411 2.87 -11.51 26.17
C ALA A 411 3.76 -11.56 27.41
N ALA A 412 3.76 -12.68 28.17
CA ALA A 412 4.63 -12.87 29.31
C ALA A 412 6.13 -12.89 28.97
N SER A 413 6.48 -13.10 27.70
CA SER A 413 7.86 -13.00 27.19
C SER A 413 8.28 -11.58 26.86
N HIS A 414 7.43 -10.58 27.12
CA HIS A 414 7.68 -9.16 26.93
C HIS A 414 8.05 -8.75 25.49
N ILE A 415 7.58 -9.50 24.49
CA ILE A 415 7.77 -9.18 23.07
C ILE A 415 6.98 -7.90 22.75
N ASP A 416 7.55 -7.01 21.92
CA ASP A 416 6.90 -5.76 21.52
C ASP A 416 5.86 -5.99 20.41
N VAL A 417 4.81 -6.72 20.76
CA VAL A 417 3.64 -6.97 19.90
C VAL A 417 2.48 -6.14 20.45
N GLN A 418 1.86 -5.30 19.62
CA GLN A 418 0.63 -4.59 20.00
C GLN A 418 -0.07 -4.01 18.77
N GLY A 419 -1.37 -3.75 18.90
CA GLY A 419 -2.15 -3.02 17.91
C GLY A 419 -3.45 -3.70 17.54
N PHE A 420 -4.27 -2.97 16.81
CA PHE A 420 -5.58 -3.44 16.36
C PHE A 420 -5.55 -3.89 14.91
N ASN A 421 -6.14 -5.05 14.63
CA ASN A 421 -6.47 -5.49 13.28
C ASN A 421 -7.86 -4.97 12.92
N VAL A 422 -7.91 -3.98 12.02
CA VAL A 422 -9.16 -3.33 11.63
C VAL A 422 -9.55 -3.77 10.23
N TYR A 423 -10.69 -4.44 10.16
CA TYR A 423 -11.31 -4.92 8.92
C TYR A 423 -12.40 -3.96 8.46
N HIS A 424 -12.60 -3.90 7.15
CA HIS A 424 -13.74 -3.25 6.51
C HIS A 424 -14.29 -4.19 5.45
N LYS A 425 -15.57 -4.52 5.54
CA LYS A 425 -16.23 -5.48 4.64
C LYS A 425 -15.38 -6.73 4.41
N ASN A 426 -15.03 -7.40 5.51
CA ASN A 426 -14.24 -8.62 5.50
C ASN A 426 -12.73 -8.44 5.23
N ARG A 427 -12.28 -7.29 4.70
CA ARG A 427 -10.91 -7.00 4.24
C ARG A 427 -10.10 -6.30 5.33
N LEU A 428 -8.90 -6.80 5.65
CA LEU A 428 -7.96 -6.17 6.58
C LEU A 428 -7.39 -4.88 5.98
N ILE A 429 -7.70 -3.75 6.59
CA ILE A 429 -7.22 -2.42 6.16
C ILE A 429 -6.00 -1.99 6.98
N LYS A 430 -6.06 -2.19 8.30
CA LYS A 430 -4.95 -1.86 9.20
C LYS A 430 -4.53 -3.08 9.98
N PRO A 431 -3.45 -3.78 9.55
CA PRO A 431 -2.85 -4.85 10.33
C PRO A 431 -2.11 -4.26 11.54
N PHE A 432 -2.38 -4.78 12.71
CA PHE A 432 -1.69 -4.45 13.98
C PHE A 432 -1.47 -2.94 14.18
N TRP A 433 -2.52 -2.16 13.94
CA TRP A 433 -2.48 -0.70 13.99
C TRP A 433 -2.15 -0.20 15.39
N ARG A 434 -0.96 0.35 15.54
CA ARG A 434 -0.44 0.88 16.80
C ARG A 434 -0.98 2.29 17.03
N LEU A 435 -2.00 2.43 17.85
CA LEU A 435 -2.65 3.69 18.17
C LEU A 435 -2.07 4.34 19.45
N TRP A 436 -1.69 3.54 20.43
CA TRP A 436 -1.14 4.02 21.67
C TRP A 436 0.38 3.83 21.71
N ASN A 437 1.11 4.94 21.53
CA ASN A 437 2.56 5.00 21.64
C ASN A 437 2.92 5.53 23.03
N SER A 438 3.22 4.66 23.98
CA SER A 438 3.73 5.07 25.29
C SER A 438 5.26 5.05 25.29
N ALA A 439 5.86 5.90 26.13
CA ALA A 439 7.32 5.97 26.30
C ALA A 439 7.92 4.75 27.04
N GLY A 440 7.12 3.74 27.35
CA GLY A 440 7.55 2.57 28.11
C GLY A 440 6.93 1.28 27.61
N SER A 441 6.71 0.35 28.52
CA SER A 441 6.12 -0.96 28.23
C SER A 441 4.59 -0.97 28.17
N ASP A 442 3.94 0.17 28.41
CA ASP A 442 2.48 0.26 28.46
C ASP A 442 1.85 -0.12 27.12
N GLY A 443 0.86 -0.98 27.16
CA GLY A 443 0.17 -1.49 25.97
C GLY A 443 0.86 -2.66 25.27
N ARG A 444 2.08 -3.02 25.66
CA ARG A 444 2.83 -4.14 25.08
C ARG A 444 2.09 -5.47 25.27
N GLY A 445 2.01 -6.25 24.23
CA GLY A 445 1.29 -7.52 24.22
C GLY A 445 -0.21 -7.39 23.99
N VAL A 446 -0.79 -6.19 23.98
CA VAL A 446 -2.21 -5.99 23.74
C VAL A 446 -2.50 -5.96 22.25
N ILE A 447 -3.29 -6.91 21.79
CA ILE A 447 -3.79 -6.97 20.41
C ILE A 447 -5.32 -6.89 20.40
N GLY A 448 -5.86 -6.37 19.33
CA GLY A 448 -7.30 -6.26 19.14
C GLY A 448 -7.74 -6.58 17.72
N LEU A 449 -9.02 -6.90 17.57
CA LEU A 449 -9.65 -7.16 16.29
C LEU A 449 -11.03 -6.52 16.27
N LEU A 450 -11.37 -5.85 15.16
CA LEU A 450 -12.71 -5.33 14.90
C LEU A 450 -12.99 -5.25 13.40
N GLU A 451 -14.27 -5.30 13.04
CA GLU A 451 -14.76 -4.94 11.72
C GLU A 451 -15.51 -3.60 11.84
N ALA A 452 -15.15 -2.62 10.99
CA ALA A 452 -15.63 -1.25 11.09
C ALA A 452 -16.07 -0.75 9.70
N ASP A 453 -17.23 -1.24 9.23
CA ASP A 453 -17.77 -0.94 7.89
C ASP A 453 -18.28 0.50 7.75
N PHE A 454 -18.41 1.21 8.85
CA PHE A 454 -18.80 2.62 8.91
C PHE A 454 -17.62 3.60 8.73
N VAL A 455 -16.39 3.11 8.59
CA VAL A 455 -15.21 3.94 8.31
C VAL A 455 -14.75 3.68 6.89
N GLU A 456 -14.68 4.74 6.08
CA GLU A 456 -14.31 4.64 4.68
C GLU A 456 -12.82 4.33 4.52
N PRO A 457 -12.44 3.25 3.80
CA PRO A 457 -11.05 2.96 3.50
C PRO A 457 -10.51 3.93 2.45
N ALA A 458 -9.21 4.22 2.52
CA ALA A 458 -8.50 4.91 1.47
C ALA A 458 -8.50 4.10 0.16
N HIS A 459 -8.32 4.78 -0.97
CA HIS A 459 -8.38 4.16 -2.31
C HIS A 459 -7.47 2.93 -2.47
N ASP A 460 -6.30 2.92 -1.83
CA ASP A 460 -5.33 1.82 -1.84
C ASP A 460 -5.62 0.73 -0.80
N LYS A 461 -6.68 0.87 -0.01
CA LYS A 461 -7.06 -0.01 1.10
C LYS A 461 -5.91 -0.33 2.08
N GLN A 462 -4.89 0.53 2.16
CA GLN A 462 -3.80 0.44 3.14
C GLN A 462 -4.00 1.40 4.31
N GLY A 463 -5.12 2.10 4.33
CA GLY A 463 -5.51 3.06 5.34
C GLY A 463 -6.99 3.40 5.30
N PHE A 464 -7.36 4.35 6.15
CA PHE A 464 -8.71 4.93 6.18
C PHE A 464 -8.64 6.41 5.85
N GLU A 465 -9.72 6.95 5.26
CA GLU A 465 -9.89 8.36 5.04
C GLU A 465 -9.95 9.13 6.38
N ARG A 466 -9.33 10.30 6.42
CA ARG A 466 -9.23 11.14 7.62
C ARG A 466 -10.54 11.85 7.94
N THR A 467 -11.49 11.10 8.50
CA THR A 467 -12.81 11.60 8.90
C THR A 467 -12.91 11.79 10.41
N THR A 468 -13.91 12.57 10.84
CA THR A 468 -14.23 12.72 12.28
C THR A 468 -14.67 11.40 12.91
N VAL A 469 -15.29 10.50 12.12
CA VAL A 469 -15.70 9.16 12.55
C VAL A 469 -14.46 8.32 12.86
N LEU A 470 -13.44 8.35 11.99
CA LEU A 470 -12.17 7.67 12.24
C LEU A 470 -11.50 8.20 13.51
N ALA A 471 -11.40 9.53 13.68
CA ALA A 471 -10.77 10.13 14.86
C ALA A 471 -11.48 9.73 16.17
N LYS A 472 -12.82 9.65 16.17
CA LYS A 472 -13.59 9.15 17.32
C LYS A 472 -13.31 7.66 17.59
N LEU A 473 -13.21 6.83 16.54
CA LEU A 473 -12.85 5.41 16.67
C LEU A 473 -11.44 5.26 17.26
N GLU A 474 -10.44 5.98 16.73
CA GLU A 474 -9.06 5.99 17.24
C GLU A 474 -9.01 6.31 18.74
N GLY A 475 -9.66 7.41 19.14
CA GLY A 475 -9.71 7.82 20.54
C GLY A 475 -10.35 6.76 21.45
N ARG A 476 -11.39 6.10 20.98
CA ARG A 476 -12.05 5.03 21.74
C ARG A 476 -11.20 3.76 21.84
N LEU A 477 -10.56 3.34 20.76
CA LEU A 477 -9.65 2.18 20.77
C LEU A 477 -8.46 2.41 21.72
N ILE A 478 -7.89 3.62 21.72
CA ILE A 478 -6.84 4.00 22.69
C ILE A 478 -7.36 3.89 24.14
N ALA A 479 -8.56 4.39 24.40
CA ALA A 479 -9.17 4.31 25.74
C ALA A 479 -9.41 2.85 26.17
N MET A 480 -9.93 2.01 25.26
CA MET A 480 -10.13 0.58 25.50
C MET A 480 -8.79 -0.11 25.81
N GLN A 481 -7.75 0.13 25.00
CA GLN A 481 -6.41 -0.46 25.19
C GLN A 481 -5.82 -0.05 26.54
N LYS A 482 -5.92 1.22 26.93
CA LYS A 482 -5.45 1.73 28.23
C LYS A 482 -6.19 1.09 29.40
N THR A 483 -7.53 0.97 29.29
CA THR A 483 -8.35 0.36 30.35
C THR A 483 -8.02 -1.12 30.51
N TYR A 484 -7.95 -1.85 29.38
CA TYR A 484 -7.59 -3.26 29.36
C TYR A 484 -6.18 -3.49 29.97
N TRP A 485 -5.19 -2.70 29.53
CA TRP A 485 -3.83 -2.78 30.05
C TRP A 485 -3.78 -2.58 31.57
N ARG A 486 -4.36 -1.50 32.08
CA ARG A 486 -4.37 -1.21 33.54
C ARG A 486 -4.99 -2.33 34.37
N LYS A 487 -6.05 -2.95 33.83
CA LYS A 487 -6.76 -4.04 34.52
C LYS A 487 -5.95 -5.33 34.55
N HIS A 488 -5.14 -5.62 33.54
CA HIS A 488 -4.60 -6.96 33.33
C HIS A 488 -3.06 -7.05 33.27
N CYS A 489 -2.31 -5.95 33.19
CA CYS A 489 -0.86 -5.96 32.94
C CYS A 489 -0.09 -6.74 34.03
N HIS A 490 -0.57 -6.76 35.29
CA HIS A 490 0.05 -7.51 36.38
C HIS A 490 0.04 -9.03 36.13
N LYS A 491 -0.94 -9.54 35.35
CA LYS A 491 -1.04 -10.97 35.04
C LYS A 491 0.03 -11.47 34.09
N ILE A 492 0.69 -10.56 33.38
CA ILE A 492 1.77 -10.86 32.43
C ILE A 492 3.12 -10.34 32.93
N GLY A 493 3.22 -9.99 34.23
CA GLY A 493 4.49 -9.64 34.87
C GLY A 493 4.86 -8.15 34.82
N TYR A 494 3.95 -7.25 34.43
CA TYR A 494 4.18 -5.81 34.55
C TYR A 494 3.62 -5.26 35.86
N ALA A 495 4.38 -4.37 36.51
CA ALA A 495 3.89 -3.68 37.70
C ALA A 495 2.76 -2.71 37.31
N PRO A 496 1.61 -2.71 38.04
CA PRO A 496 0.58 -1.70 37.83
C PRO A 496 1.17 -0.34 38.20
N ARG A 497 0.97 0.66 37.33
CA ARG A 497 1.30 2.04 37.70
C ARG A 497 0.31 2.49 38.76
N HIS A 498 0.80 2.79 39.97
CA HIS A 498 0.00 3.49 40.94
C HIS A 498 -0.44 4.84 40.34
N SER A 499 -1.74 5.06 40.17
CA SER A 499 -2.26 6.41 40.05
C SER A 499 -1.80 7.15 41.30
N ALA A 500 -1.13 8.28 41.13
CA ALA A 500 -0.85 9.16 42.25
C ALA A 500 -2.21 9.44 42.94
N GLN A 501 -2.45 8.77 44.06
CA GLN A 501 -3.48 9.16 44.99
C GLN A 501 -3.06 10.56 45.44
N THR A 502 -3.86 11.55 45.17
CA THR A 502 -3.85 12.80 45.92
C THR A 502 -3.89 12.45 47.39
N ASP A 503 -2.78 12.70 48.04
CA ASP A 503 -2.61 12.57 49.49
C ASP A 503 -3.45 13.70 50.12
N GLU A 504 -4.74 13.43 50.36
CA GLU A 504 -5.53 14.21 51.29
C GLU A 504 -5.16 13.75 52.67
N GLY A 505 -4.49 14.64 53.37
CA GLY A 505 -3.91 14.43 54.67
C GLY A 505 -4.86 13.82 55.71
N VAL A 506 -4.42 12.72 56.30
CA VAL A 506 -5.02 12.18 57.51
C VAL A 506 -4.47 12.93 58.70
N PRO A 507 -5.31 13.60 59.52
CA PRO A 507 -4.87 14.15 60.80
C PRO A 507 -4.63 13.00 61.79
N LYS A 508 -3.53 13.05 62.46
CA LYS A 508 -3.22 12.17 63.59
C LYS A 508 -4.25 12.40 64.72
N GLU A 509 -5.06 11.40 65.01
CA GLU A 509 -5.86 11.36 66.24
C GLU A 509 -5.02 10.84 67.40
N THR A 510 -5.01 11.67 68.45
CA THR A 510 -4.62 11.27 69.82
C THR A 510 -5.85 10.72 70.54
N SER A 511 -5.63 9.62 71.22
CA SER A 511 -6.58 8.85 71.98
C SER A 511 -7.28 9.60 73.12
N SER A 512 -8.62 9.43 73.27
CA SER A 512 -9.23 9.13 74.60
C SER A 512 -10.74 8.81 74.48
N GLN A 513 -11.04 7.62 75.00
CA GLN A 513 -12.22 7.15 75.76
C GLN A 513 -13.67 7.48 75.33
N GLN A 514 -14.39 6.36 75.18
CA GLN A 514 -15.83 6.09 75.12
C GLN A 514 -16.69 6.77 76.21
N PRO A 515 -18.06 6.67 76.31
CA PRO A 515 -19.00 5.90 75.50
C PRO A 515 -20.39 6.59 75.20
N GLY A 516 -21.18 6.03 74.33
CA GLY A 516 -22.61 5.93 74.58
C GLY A 516 -23.61 6.48 73.57
N LYS A 517 -24.43 5.57 73.02
CA LYS A 517 -25.84 5.63 72.61
C LYS A 517 -26.20 6.11 71.20
N GLN A 518 -26.57 5.13 70.41
CA GLN A 518 -27.93 4.76 69.92
C GLN A 518 -28.68 5.73 69.00
N CYS A 519 -29.10 5.12 67.88
CA CYS A 519 -30.37 5.34 67.10
C CYS A 519 -30.46 6.66 66.31
N ASP A 520 -30.98 6.75 65.11
CA ASP A 520 -31.91 5.99 64.30
C ASP A 520 -31.88 6.52 62.83
N THR A 521 -32.14 5.63 61.93
CA THR A 521 -32.88 5.73 60.67
C THR A 521 -33.53 7.05 60.28
N PHE A 522 -33.46 7.45 59.04
CA PHE A 522 -34.59 7.66 58.10
C PHE A 522 -34.17 8.42 56.83
N ASN A 523 -34.27 7.74 55.71
CA ASN A 523 -35.12 7.93 54.54
C ASN A 523 -35.35 9.33 53.93
N MET A 524 -35.10 9.28 52.62
CA MET A 524 -35.93 9.84 51.52
C MET A 524 -36.56 11.25 51.67
N HIS A 525 -36.37 12.05 50.66
CA HIS A 525 -37.41 12.42 49.71
C HIS A 525 -36.98 13.47 48.66
N THR A 526 -37.18 13.10 47.44
CA THR A 526 -37.68 13.82 46.27
C THR A 526 -38.56 15.07 46.54
N SER A 527 -38.39 16.07 45.67
CA SER A 527 -39.48 16.79 44.95
C SER A 527 -38.98 18.14 44.44
N LYS A 528 -39.01 18.40 43.17
CA LYS A 528 -40.10 18.85 42.27
C LYS A 528 -40.47 20.33 42.40
N LEU A 529 -40.38 20.98 41.25
CA LEU A 529 -41.24 22.00 40.61
C LEU A 529 -41.27 23.44 41.12
N GLY A 530 -41.20 24.35 40.12
CA GLY A 530 -41.79 25.65 40.22
C GLY A 530 -41.45 26.60 39.08
N SER A 531 -42.21 26.46 37.99
CA SER A 531 -42.30 27.46 36.91
C SER A 531 -42.88 28.77 37.40
N ARG A 532 -42.46 29.90 36.84
CA ARG A 532 -43.39 30.96 36.38
C ARG A 532 -42.74 32.00 35.48
N SER A 533 -43.36 32.14 34.33
CA SER A 533 -43.26 33.22 33.35
C SER A 533 -43.70 34.57 33.93
N VAL A 534 -43.24 35.68 33.36
CA VAL A 534 -44.05 36.79 32.84
C VAL A 534 -43.15 37.79 32.07
N GLN A 535 -43.66 38.18 30.94
CA GLN A 535 -43.34 39.20 29.93
C GLN A 535 -42.90 40.58 30.45
N ASN A 536 -42.04 41.33 29.74
CA ASN A 536 -42.35 42.39 28.78
C ASN A 536 -41.10 43.19 28.37
N HIS A 537 -41.04 43.53 27.11
CA HIS A 537 -40.19 44.49 26.38
C HIS A 537 -40.44 45.96 26.77
N PRO A 538 -39.71 46.99 26.20
CA PRO A 538 -38.48 47.04 25.42
C PRO A 538 -37.50 48.21 25.72
N GLN A 539 -36.44 48.31 24.90
CA GLN A 539 -35.67 49.53 24.53
C GLN A 539 -34.29 49.75 25.19
N GLY A 540 -33.30 49.90 24.31
CA GLY A 540 -32.11 50.70 24.54
C GLY A 540 -30.80 50.07 24.02
N LEU A 541 -30.33 50.56 22.88
CA LEU A 541 -29.01 50.31 22.30
C LEU A 541 -27.87 50.54 23.29
N SER A 542 -26.88 49.63 23.32
CA SER A 542 -25.48 50.03 23.22
C SER A 542 -24.56 48.78 23.12
N ASP A 543 -23.67 48.81 22.15
CA ASP A 543 -22.57 47.91 21.91
C ASP A 543 -21.73 47.61 23.15
N LYS A 544 -21.47 46.32 23.41
CA LYS A 544 -20.23 45.85 24.03
C LYS A 544 -19.98 44.38 23.63
N THR A 545 -19.05 44.23 22.69
CA THR A 545 -18.33 42.98 22.39
C THR A 545 -17.71 42.41 23.66
N GLY A 546 -18.29 41.34 24.18
CA GLY A 546 -17.69 40.53 25.24
C GLY A 546 -16.81 39.43 24.65
N GLN A 547 -15.50 39.65 24.56
CA GLN A 547 -14.52 38.58 24.38
C GLN A 547 -14.48 37.71 25.66
N PRO A 548 -14.37 36.36 25.53
CA PRO A 548 -14.15 35.53 26.70
C PRO A 548 -12.76 35.81 27.26
N SER A 549 -12.66 36.21 28.50
CA SER A 549 -11.40 36.44 29.21
C SER A 549 -10.69 35.12 29.40
N VAL A 550 -9.60 34.91 28.63
CA VAL A 550 -8.66 33.80 28.82
C VAL A 550 -7.99 34.00 30.20
N SER A 551 -8.02 32.97 31.03
CA SER A 551 -7.44 33.05 32.37
C SER A 551 -5.93 33.34 32.30
N GLU A 552 -5.43 34.14 33.23
CA GLU A 552 -4.01 34.56 33.28
C GLU A 552 -3.05 33.35 33.38
N SER A 553 -3.52 32.24 33.94
CA SER A 553 -2.79 30.95 33.94
C SER A 553 -2.63 30.34 32.56
N THR A 554 -3.63 30.48 31.68
CA THR A 554 -3.59 29.98 30.31
C THR A 554 -2.64 30.81 29.43
N LEU A 555 -2.58 32.13 29.68
CA LEU A 555 -1.64 33.04 29.01
C LEU A 555 -0.19 32.73 29.40
N ARG A 556 0.08 32.52 30.69
CA ARG A 556 1.42 32.12 31.17
C ARG A 556 1.87 30.77 30.60
N MET A 557 0.97 29.81 30.47
CA MET A 557 1.26 28.51 29.86
C MET A 557 1.53 28.61 28.34
N LEU A 558 0.82 29.47 27.65
CA LEU A 558 1.07 29.77 26.23
C LEU A 558 2.42 30.45 26.00
N ASP A 559 2.82 31.36 26.88
CA ASP A 559 4.12 32.03 26.78
C ASP A 559 5.29 31.07 27.13
N GLN A 560 5.08 30.16 28.05
CA GLN A 560 6.04 29.10 28.35
C GLN A 560 6.23 28.15 27.17
N LEU A 561 5.14 27.69 26.53
CA LEU A 561 5.19 26.85 25.33
C LEU A 561 5.83 27.55 24.12
N ARG A 562 5.61 28.87 23.97
CA ARG A 562 6.28 29.67 22.92
C ARG A 562 7.79 29.75 23.14
N LYS A 563 8.21 29.90 24.40
CA LYS A 563 9.63 29.94 24.79
C LYS A 563 10.33 28.60 24.57
N GLU A 564 9.67 27.49 24.93
CA GLU A 564 10.16 26.14 24.67
C GLU A 564 10.28 25.83 23.16
N ASN A 565 9.27 26.23 22.38
CA ASN A 565 9.33 26.08 20.92
C ASN A 565 10.44 26.89 20.26
N SER A 566 10.71 28.10 20.74
CA SER A 566 11.82 28.92 20.27
C SER A 566 13.17 28.25 20.57
N THR A 567 13.34 27.75 21.80
CA THR A 567 14.56 27.04 22.22
C THR A 567 14.78 25.76 21.43
N LEU A 568 13.72 25.00 21.13
CA LEU A 568 13.78 23.80 20.31
C LEU A 568 14.16 24.11 18.85
N LYS A 569 13.63 25.19 18.28
CA LYS A 569 13.98 25.66 16.93
C LYS A 569 15.45 26.08 16.83
N GLU A 570 15.98 26.77 17.84
CA GLU A 570 17.40 27.11 17.90
C GLU A 570 18.31 25.88 18.03
N ARG A 571 17.89 24.88 18.80
CA ARG A 571 18.62 23.61 18.95
C ARG A 571 18.60 22.78 17.65
N LEU A 572 17.50 22.78 16.92
CA LEU A 572 17.39 22.16 15.60
C LEU A 572 18.31 22.87 14.60
N LYS A 573 18.27 24.18 14.53
CA LYS A 573 19.14 24.98 13.64
C LYS A 573 20.62 24.75 13.92
N LYS A 574 21.04 24.69 15.21
CA LYS A 574 22.41 24.34 15.58
C LYS A 574 22.81 22.91 15.22
N LYS A 575 21.87 21.96 15.18
CA LYS A 575 22.13 20.58 14.73
C LYS A 575 22.21 20.45 13.21
N GLU A 576 21.50 21.30 12.48
CA GLU A 576 21.52 21.32 11.01
C GLU A 576 22.75 22.07 10.48
N ASP A 577 23.12 23.19 11.10
CA ASP A 577 24.24 24.03 10.67
C ASP A 577 25.64 23.46 11.06
N GLY A 578 25.74 22.64 12.12
CA GLY A 578 26.99 22.09 12.61
C GLY A 578 27.70 21.15 11.62
N PRO A 579 27.06 20.09 11.13
CA PRO A 579 27.67 19.14 10.20
C PRO A 579 28.02 19.73 8.83
N ILE A 580 27.26 20.74 8.39
CA ILE A 580 27.46 21.41 7.09
C ILE A 580 28.68 22.36 7.16
N SER A 581 28.89 23.00 8.30
CA SER A 581 30.07 23.87 8.55
C SER A 581 31.37 23.06 8.57
N ASP A 582 31.35 21.89 9.22
CA ASP A 582 32.52 21.01 9.33
C ASP A 582 32.89 20.39 7.98
N LEU A 583 31.92 19.92 7.21
CA LEU A 583 32.15 19.44 5.84
C LEU A 583 32.63 20.52 4.87
N ARG A 584 32.18 21.77 5.03
CA ARG A 584 32.66 22.89 4.22
C ARG A 584 34.12 23.21 4.52
N GLY A 585 34.54 23.13 5.78
CA GLY A 585 35.92 23.28 6.19
C GLY A 585 36.84 22.19 5.64
N GLU A 586 36.41 20.94 5.63
CA GLU A 586 37.16 19.81 5.07
C GLU A 586 37.33 19.92 3.54
N VAL A 587 36.27 20.30 2.82
CA VAL A 587 36.31 20.49 1.36
C VAL A 587 37.25 21.66 0.96
N GLU A 588 37.27 22.72 1.76
CA GLU A 588 38.14 23.88 1.50
C GLU A 588 39.61 23.54 1.77
N ALA A 589 39.90 22.77 2.80
CA ALA A 589 41.26 22.25 3.10
C ALA A 589 41.76 21.26 2.03
N GLU A 590 40.90 20.43 1.48
CA GLU A 590 41.24 19.53 0.37
C GLU A 590 41.46 20.27 -0.96
N ARG A 591 40.69 21.31 -1.24
CA ARG A 591 40.92 22.20 -2.41
C ARG A 591 42.26 22.97 -2.32
N GLU A 592 42.68 23.35 -1.13
CA GLU A 592 43.93 24.03 -0.92
C GLU A 592 45.15 23.10 -1.08
N LYS A 593 45.00 21.83 -0.62
CA LYS A 593 45.96 20.75 -0.91
C LYS A 593 46.09 20.45 -2.41
N GLY A 594 44.95 20.39 -3.13
CA GLY A 594 44.98 20.21 -4.59
C GLY A 594 45.69 21.30 -5.34
N ARG A 595 45.50 22.58 -4.95
CA ARG A 595 46.22 23.72 -5.56
C ARG A 595 47.71 23.74 -5.25
N SER A 596 48.11 23.21 -4.10
CA SER A 596 49.53 23.11 -3.72
C SER A 596 50.26 22.01 -4.49
N LEU A 597 49.58 20.95 -4.87
CA LEU A 597 50.09 19.85 -5.70
C LEU A 597 50.13 20.17 -7.20
N GLU A 598 49.35 21.14 -7.68
CA GLU A 598 49.40 21.63 -9.07
C GLU A 598 50.50 22.73 -9.30
N ALA A 599 51.10 23.22 -8.22
CA ALA A 599 52.13 24.26 -8.27
C ALA A 599 53.55 23.71 -8.08
N GLU A 600 53.74 22.42 -7.76
CA GLU A 600 55.00 21.65 -7.83
C GLU A 600 55.10 20.89 -9.16
#